data_3b37bebb059e443173713bbd40e5bcb2
#
_entry.id   3b37bebb059e443173713bbd40e5bcb2
#
_cell.length_a   1.000
_cell.length_b   1.000
_cell.length_c   1.000
_cell.angle_alpha   90.00
_cell.angle_beta   90.00
_cell.angle_gamma   90.00
#
_symmetry.space_group_name_H-M   'P 1'
#
loop_
_entity.id
_entity.type
_entity.pdbx_description
1 polymer ?
#
loop_
_entity_poly.entity_id
_entity_poly.type
_entity_poly.pdbx_seq_one_letter_code
_entity_poly.pdbx_strand_id
1 'polypeptide(L)'
;MRSFIKYNMERHGLQICASKFLVIIAVACLSFQSCDRDKNNPGYDYFPDMAYSKAYETYAPNPNYKDGKTLQAPVDGTISREGEHYPYKNTATDMLKASKLKNPLLPDTENLDRGQVVYRNICLQCHGIKGDGKGLLFTSGKYPFPPANLVSQKIMKLTDGEMYHVITVGFGIMPAHGIIVRPDDRWKTVLYVRSLQQKALGYEKVATSAK
;
A
#
# COMPACT_ATOMS: atom_id res chain seq x y z
N MET A 1 -9.77 -65.79 -51.09
CA MET A 1 -8.77 -64.76 -51.44
C MET A 1 -9.36 -63.28 -51.38
N ARG A 2 -10.52 -63.03 -51.90
CA ARG A 2 -11.14 -61.65 -51.87
C ARG A 2 -11.46 -61.10 -50.50
N SER A 3 -11.78 -61.93 -49.52
CA SER A 3 -12.12 -61.43 -48.11
C SER A 3 -10.89 -60.96 -47.33
N PHE A 4 -9.72 -61.53 -47.56
CA PHE A 4 -8.47 -61.15 -46.86
C PHE A 4 -7.93 -59.82 -47.37
N ILE A 5 -8.13 -59.48 -48.64
CA ILE A 5 -7.68 -58.21 -49.23
C ILE A 5 -8.55 -57.07 -48.74
N LYS A 6 -9.85 -57.27 -48.56
CA LYS A 6 -10.78 -56.26 -48.06
C LYS A 6 -10.51 -55.90 -46.61
N TYR A 7 -10.21 -56.89 -45.76
CA TYR A 7 -9.86 -56.70 -44.33
C TYR A 7 -8.54 -55.91 -44.13
N ASN A 8 -7.53 -56.16 -44.95
CA ASN A 8 -6.28 -55.43 -44.90
C ASN A 8 -6.40 -53.97 -45.40
N MET A 9 -7.23 -53.71 -46.41
CA MET A 9 -7.47 -52.33 -46.90
C MET A 9 -8.23 -51.48 -45.88
N GLU A 10 -9.20 -52.06 -45.16
CA GLU A 10 -9.90 -51.31 -44.07
C GLU A 10 -8.96 -51.03 -42.89
N ARG A 11 -8.09 -51.93 -42.50
CA ARG A 11 -7.09 -51.69 -41.44
C ARG A 11 -6.10 -50.57 -41.80
N HIS A 12 -5.60 -50.57 -43.05
CA HIS A 12 -4.71 -49.52 -43.51
C HIS A 12 -5.39 -48.15 -43.59
N GLY A 13 -6.64 -48.10 -44.01
CA GLY A 13 -7.46 -46.87 -44.01
C GLY A 13 -7.64 -46.33 -42.61
N LEU A 14 -7.94 -47.18 -41.63
CA LEU A 14 -8.14 -46.78 -40.23
C LEU A 14 -6.85 -46.28 -39.59
N GLN A 15 -5.70 -46.91 -39.87
CA GLN A 15 -4.39 -46.48 -39.36
C GLN A 15 -3.94 -45.14 -39.93
N ILE A 16 -4.18 -44.89 -41.23
CA ILE A 16 -3.87 -43.58 -41.85
C ILE A 16 -4.77 -42.46 -41.29
N CYS A 17 -6.03 -42.77 -41.02
CA CYS A 17 -6.94 -41.79 -40.41
C CYS A 17 -6.56 -41.46 -38.96
N ALA A 18 -6.18 -42.49 -38.18
CA ALA A 18 -5.73 -42.33 -36.80
C ALA A 18 -4.40 -41.54 -36.71
N SER A 19 -3.45 -41.79 -37.62
CA SER A 19 -2.18 -41.07 -37.65
C SER A 19 -2.36 -39.59 -37.99
N LYS A 20 -3.22 -39.27 -38.94
CA LYS A 20 -3.55 -37.88 -39.30
C LYS A 20 -4.24 -37.15 -38.14
N PHE A 21 -5.14 -37.84 -37.43
CA PHE A 21 -5.81 -37.27 -36.27
C PHE A 21 -4.85 -37.00 -35.12
N LEU A 22 -3.88 -37.88 -34.87
CA LEU A 22 -2.80 -37.68 -33.89
C LEU A 22 -1.92 -36.47 -34.23
N VAL A 23 -1.58 -36.30 -35.52
CA VAL A 23 -0.79 -35.14 -35.97
C VAL A 23 -1.57 -33.84 -35.76
N ILE A 24 -2.88 -33.83 -36.07
CA ILE A 24 -3.73 -32.66 -35.86
C ILE A 24 -3.80 -32.31 -34.36
N ILE A 25 -3.98 -33.31 -33.49
CA ILE A 25 -3.99 -33.09 -32.03
C ILE A 25 -2.63 -32.56 -31.54
N ALA A 26 -1.53 -33.13 -32.04
CA ALA A 26 -0.18 -32.65 -31.65
C ALA A 26 0.06 -31.19 -32.08
N VAL A 27 -0.36 -30.81 -33.29
CA VAL A 27 -0.26 -29.43 -33.77
C VAL A 27 -1.16 -28.50 -32.94
N ALA A 28 -2.37 -28.95 -32.62
CA ALA A 28 -3.28 -28.19 -31.75
C ALA A 28 -2.69 -27.99 -30.33
N CYS A 29 -2.13 -29.05 -29.74
CA CYS A 29 -1.46 -28.94 -28.42
C CYS A 29 -0.27 -27.98 -28.41
N LEU A 30 0.53 -27.96 -29.49
CA LEU A 30 1.64 -27.03 -29.65
C LEU A 30 1.17 -25.58 -29.79
N SER A 31 0.00 -25.35 -30.37
CA SER A 31 -0.60 -24.01 -30.51
C SER A 31 -1.05 -23.43 -29.18
N PHE A 32 -1.38 -24.25 -28.18
CA PHE A 32 -1.84 -23.80 -26.86
C PHE A 32 -0.70 -23.43 -25.91
N GLN A 33 0.56 -23.69 -26.25
CA GLN A 33 1.69 -23.36 -25.37
C GLN A 33 2.15 -21.89 -25.44
N SER A 34 1.46 -21.05 -26.23
CA SER A 34 1.84 -19.64 -26.44
C SER A 34 1.34 -18.65 -25.36
N CYS A 35 0.68 -19.13 -24.28
CA CYS A 35 -0.03 -18.23 -23.36
C CYS A 35 0.66 -17.95 -22.02
N ASP A 36 1.87 -18.44 -21.79
CA ASP A 36 2.61 -18.11 -20.56
C ASP A 36 3.61 -16.97 -20.82
N ARG A 37 3.05 -15.81 -21.22
CA ARG A 37 3.83 -14.60 -21.35
C ARG A 37 3.86 -13.89 -19.99
N ASP A 38 5.06 -13.66 -19.46
CA ASP A 38 5.25 -12.79 -18.29
C ASP A 38 4.60 -11.43 -18.55
N LYS A 39 3.57 -11.12 -17.78
CA LYS A 39 2.78 -9.89 -17.92
C LYS A 39 3.61 -8.62 -17.67
N ASN A 40 4.74 -8.76 -16.96
CA ASN A 40 5.68 -7.67 -16.69
C ASN A 40 6.71 -7.48 -17.79
N ASN A 41 6.77 -8.40 -18.76
CA ASN A 41 7.68 -8.30 -19.90
C ASN A 41 6.87 -7.94 -21.17
N PRO A 42 7.04 -6.75 -21.74
CA PRO A 42 6.32 -6.33 -22.95
C PRO A 42 6.67 -7.19 -24.18
N GLY A 43 7.70 -8.06 -24.07
CA GLY A 43 8.16 -8.91 -25.15
C GLY A 43 9.04 -8.16 -26.15
N TYR A 44 9.18 -8.77 -27.35
CA TYR A 44 9.95 -8.18 -28.44
C TYR A 44 9.04 -7.40 -29.37
N ASP A 45 9.43 -6.17 -29.68
CA ASP A 45 8.80 -5.34 -30.69
C ASP A 45 9.74 -5.21 -31.89
N TYR A 46 9.17 -5.17 -33.11
CA TYR A 46 9.96 -5.07 -34.35
C TYR A 46 10.62 -3.69 -34.49
N PHE A 47 9.91 -2.63 -34.08
CA PHE A 47 10.43 -1.28 -33.97
C PHE A 47 10.04 -0.72 -32.60
N PRO A 48 10.86 -0.95 -31.55
CA PRO A 48 10.51 -0.52 -30.21
C PRO A 48 10.52 1.00 -30.01
N ASP A 49 11.09 1.75 -30.95
CA ASP A 49 11.23 3.21 -30.90
C ASP A 49 11.55 3.75 -29.49
N MET A 50 10.57 4.40 -28.85
CA MET A 50 10.69 4.94 -27.50
C MET A 50 9.99 4.08 -26.42
N ALA A 51 9.75 2.78 -26.69
CA ALA A 51 9.12 1.88 -25.72
C ALA A 51 9.94 1.78 -24.42
N TYR A 52 11.26 1.90 -24.54
CA TYR A 52 12.17 1.96 -23.40
C TYR A 52 12.85 3.31 -23.33
N SER A 53 12.64 4.04 -22.24
CA SER A 53 13.38 5.28 -21.98
C SER A 53 14.88 5.02 -21.91
N LYS A 54 15.69 5.90 -22.51
CA LYS A 54 17.15 5.91 -22.31
C LYS A 54 17.54 6.56 -20.98
N ALA A 55 16.66 7.41 -20.43
CA ALA A 55 16.83 7.94 -19.09
C ALA A 55 16.46 6.90 -18.02
N TYR A 56 17.22 6.86 -16.95
CA TYR A 56 16.90 6.00 -15.81
C TYR A 56 15.68 6.52 -15.06
N GLU A 57 14.71 5.67 -14.84
CA GLU A 57 13.57 5.98 -13.98
C GLU A 57 13.92 5.80 -12.50
N THR A 58 13.17 6.45 -11.62
CA THR A 58 13.49 6.56 -10.18
C THR A 58 13.78 5.21 -9.51
N TYR A 59 13.04 4.16 -9.86
CA TYR A 59 13.19 2.82 -9.26
C TYR A 59 13.87 1.81 -10.20
N ALA A 60 14.32 2.24 -11.38
CA ALA A 60 15.01 1.36 -12.31
C ALA A 60 16.41 0.99 -11.81
N PRO A 61 16.91 -0.21 -12.14
CA PRO A 61 18.30 -0.57 -11.91
C PRO A 61 19.24 0.39 -12.63
N ASN A 62 20.35 0.79 -11.98
CA ASN A 62 21.32 1.71 -12.55
C ASN A 62 22.76 1.19 -12.34
N PRO A 63 23.44 0.74 -13.40
CA PRO A 63 24.78 0.19 -13.29
C PRO A 63 25.86 1.25 -12.99
N ASN A 64 25.55 2.55 -13.08
CA ASN A 64 26.49 3.62 -12.78
C ASN A 64 26.73 3.81 -11.27
N TYR A 65 25.87 3.28 -10.42
CA TYR A 65 26.02 3.34 -8.97
C TYR A 65 26.43 2.00 -8.39
N LYS A 66 27.25 2.01 -7.35
CA LYS A 66 27.75 0.79 -6.69
C LYS A 66 26.65 -0.09 -6.11
N ASP A 67 25.56 0.51 -5.65
CA ASP A 67 24.40 -0.17 -5.09
C ASP A 67 23.35 -0.60 -6.14
N GLY A 68 23.63 -0.29 -7.41
CA GLY A 68 22.75 -0.64 -8.53
C GLY A 68 21.41 0.09 -8.56
N LYS A 69 21.20 1.13 -7.75
CA LYS A 69 19.92 1.84 -7.62
C LYS A 69 19.99 3.22 -8.26
N THR A 70 18.95 3.61 -8.99
CA THR A 70 18.81 4.97 -9.52
C THR A 70 18.50 5.96 -8.40
N LEU A 71 17.60 5.59 -7.48
CA LEU A 71 17.26 6.43 -6.34
C LEU A 71 18.36 6.35 -5.28
N GLN A 72 19.12 7.44 -5.13
CA GLN A 72 20.19 7.58 -4.17
C GLN A 72 19.71 8.30 -2.91
N ALA A 73 20.25 7.93 -1.75
CA ALA A 73 20.03 8.70 -0.55
C ALA A 73 20.62 10.11 -0.71
N PRO A 74 19.94 11.15 -0.20
CA PRO A 74 20.53 12.49 -0.17
C PRO A 74 21.86 12.49 0.59
N VAL A 75 22.75 13.41 0.23
CA VAL A 75 24.00 13.62 0.97
C VAL A 75 23.67 14.02 2.40
N ASP A 76 24.42 13.47 3.37
CA ASP A 76 24.24 13.79 4.79
C ASP A 76 24.28 15.30 5.04
N GLY A 77 23.33 15.79 5.84
CA GLY A 77 23.17 17.21 6.13
C GLY A 77 22.37 18.00 5.10
N THR A 78 21.92 17.37 4.02
CA THR A 78 21.03 18.01 3.04
C THR A 78 19.61 18.11 3.58
N ILE A 79 19.04 19.31 3.51
CA ILE A 79 17.61 19.56 3.84
C ILE A 79 16.87 19.76 2.51
N SER A 80 15.82 18.98 2.28
CA SER A 80 15.01 19.14 1.07
C SER A 80 14.31 20.49 1.09
N ARG A 81 14.17 21.13 -0.08
CA ARG A 81 13.54 22.46 -0.21
C ARG A 81 12.09 22.46 0.29
N GLU A 82 11.38 21.35 0.17
CA GLU A 82 9.98 21.18 0.59
C GLU A 82 9.84 20.41 1.90
N GLY A 83 10.94 19.94 2.48
CA GLY A 83 10.95 19.14 3.69
C GLY A 83 11.12 20.00 4.94
N GLU A 84 10.11 20.02 5.81
CA GLU A 84 10.29 20.53 7.15
C GLU A 84 11.21 19.62 7.94
N HIS A 85 12.29 20.17 8.49
CA HIS A 85 13.19 19.43 9.36
C HIS A 85 12.50 19.13 10.67
N TYR A 86 12.17 17.86 10.91
CA TYR A 86 11.64 17.40 12.19
C TYR A 86 12.79 16.83 13.05
N PRO A 87 13.23 17.57 14.08
CA PRO A 87 14.47 17.25 14.78
C PRO A 87 14.34 16.11 15.81
N TYR A 88 13.11 15.68 16.12
CA TYR A 88 12.85 14.70 17.17
C TYR A 88 12.91 13.27 16.62
N LYS A 89 13.57 12.39 17.37
CA LYS A 89 13.73 10.96 17.07
C LYS A 89 12.67 10.15 17.84
N ASN A 90 12.49 8.89 17.48
CA ASN A 90 11.60 7.97 18.19
C ASN A 90 12.18 7.55 19.55
N THR A 91 12.21 8.49 20.50
CA THR A 91 12.66 8.30 21.87
C THR A 91 11.67 8.90 22.86
N ALA A 92 11.62 8.35 24.08
CA ALA A 92 10.73 8.88 25.12
C ALA A 92 11.05 10.34 25.48
N THR A 93 12.32 10.72 25.47
CA THR A 93 12.77 12.09 25.74
C THR A 93 12.32 13.07 24.67
N ASP A 94 12.39 12.66 23.40
CA ASP A 94 11.96 13.53 22.30
C ASP A 94 10.45 13.58 22.18
N MET A 95 9.73 12.53 22.56
CA MET A 95 8.27 12.57 22.71
C MET A 95 7.83 13.61 23.76
N LEU A 96 8.54 13.69 24.92
CA LEU A 96 8.31 14.73 25.92
C LEU A 96 8.59 16.15 25.42
N LYS A 97 9.61 16.31 24.55
CA LYS A 97 9.85 17.61 23.90
C LYS A 97 8.75 17.93 22.89
N ALA A 98 8.35 16.95 22.10
CA ALA A 98 7.27 17.08 21.11
C ALA A 98 5.90 17.39 21.76
N SER A 99 5.67 16.97 23.01
CA SER A 99 4.42 17.29 23.73
C SER A 99 4.17 18.80 23.89
N LYS A 100 5.25 19.60 23.83
CA LYS A 100 5.16 21.07 23.90
C LYS A 100 4.76 21.74 22.58
N LEU A 101 4.80 21.00 21.48
CA LEU A 101 4.38 21.50 20.18
C LEU A 101 2.86 21.71 20.19
N LYS A 102 2.46 22.86 19.69
CA LYS A 102 1.05 23.20 19.51
C LYS A 102 0.70 23.06 18.04
N ASN A 103 -0.52 22.62 17.76
CA ASN A 103 -1.00 22.59 16.38
C ASN A 103 -1.07 24.03 15.85
N PRO A 104 -0.38 24.37 14.76
CA PRO A 104 -0.40 25.71 14.20
C PRO A 104 -1.69 26.00 13.41
N LEU A 105 -2.50 24.96 13.12
CA LEU A 105 -3.70 25.09 12.30
C LEU A 105 -4.95 25.18 13.16
N LEU A 106 -5.93 25.95 12.68
CA LEU A 106 -7.24 26.06 13.32
C LEU A 106 -8.15 24.89 12.86
N PRO A 107 -9.09 24.45 13.73
CA PRO A 107 -10.04 23.39 13.40
C PRO A 107 -11.21 23.92 12.54
N ASP A 108 -10.90 24.57 11.42
CA ASP A 108 -11.88 24.99 10.43
C ASP A 108 -12.32 23.82 9.52
N THR A 109 -13.35 24.06 8.71
CA THR A 109 -13.93 23.04 7.83
C THR A 109 -12.91 22.51 6.83
N GLU A 110 -12.10 23.39 6.23
CA GLU A 110 -11.10 22.99 5.20
C GLU A 110 -10.03 22.07 5.80
N ASN A 111 -9.49 22.42 6.96
CA ASN A 111 -8.47 21.60 7.63
C ASN A 111 -9.04 20.27 8.14
N LEU A 112 -10.28 20.27 8.63
CA LEU A 112 -10.96 19.05 9.08
C LEU A 112 -11.27 18.12 7.91
N ASP A 113 -11.78 18.63 6.81
CA ASP A 113 -12.09 17.85 5.60
C ASP A 113 -10.81 17.26 5.00
N ARG A 114 -9.75 18.05 4.90
CA ARG A 114 -8.46 17.54 4.43
C ARG A 114 -7.89 16.50 5.39
N GLY A 115 -7.96 16.72 6.70
CA GLY A 115 -7.56 15.76 7.72
C GLY A 115 -8.34 14.44 7.61
N GLN A 116 -9.65 14.51 7.34
CA GLN A 116 -10.50 13.36 7.09
C GLN A 116 -10.04 12.57 5.85
N VAL A 117 -9.75 13.25 4.76
CA VAL A 117 -9.24 12.59 3.53
C VAL A 117 -7.94 11.83 3.80
N VAL A 118 -6.98 12.46 4.47
CA VAL A 118 -5.70 11.83 4.82
C VAL A 118 -5.93 10.64 5.77
N TYR A 119 -6.75 10.81 6.80
CA TYR A 119 -7.11 9.75 7.73
C TYR A 119 -7.73 8.54 7.03
N ARG A 120 -8.69 8.76 6.13
CA ARG A 120 -9.36 7.69 5.39
C ARG A 120 -8.43 6.93 4.48
N ASN A 121 -7.47 7.59 3.87
CA ASN A 121 -6.55 6.96 2.92
C ASN A 121 -5.42 6.18 3.61
N ILE A 122 -4.97 6.64 4.79
CA ILE A 122 -3.75 6.11 5.41
C ILE A 122 -4.03 5.45 6.76
N CYS A 123 -4.81 6.08 7.64
CA CYS A 123 -4.97 5.67 9.05
C CYS A 123 -6.12 4.68 9.26
N LEU A 124 -7.21 4.82 8.48
CA LEU A 124 -8.46 4.07 8.63
C LEU A 124 -8.26 2.56 8.57
N GLN A 125 -7.32 2.08 7.74
CA GLN A 125 -7.07 0.65 7.52
C GLN A 125 -6.71 -0.08 8.82
N CYS A 126 -6.02 0.60 9.73
CA CYS A 126 -5.64 0.08 11.04
C CYS A 126 -6.58 0.60 12.14
N HIS A 127 -6.84 1.91 12.19
CA HIS A 127 -7.56 2.54 13.30
C HIS A 127 -9.09 2.52 13.19
N GLY A 128 -9.64 2.13 12.04
CA GLY A 128 -11.09 2.06 11.82
C GLY A 128 -11.73 3.43 11.57
N ILE A 129 -12.96 3.45 11.05
CA ILE A 129 -13.66 4.68 10.67
C ILE A 129 -14.01 5.57 11.87
N LYS A 130 -14.21 4.97 13.05
CA LYS A 130 -14.52 5.64 14.31
C LYS A 130 -13.27 5.91 15.16
N GLY A 131 -12.09 5.48 14.71
CA GLY A 131 -10.86 5.54 15.51
C GLY A 131 -10.81 4.54 16.67
N ASP A 132 -11.62 3.50 16.64
CA ASP A 132 -11.77 2.49 17.69
C ASP A 132 -10.74 1.36 17.67
N GLY A 133 -9.79 1.41 16.73
CA GLY A 133 -8.77 0.38 16.54
C GLY A 133 -9.26 -0.86 15.79
N LYS A 134 -10.49 -0.83 15.25
CA LYS A 134 -11.12 -1.94 14.53
C LYS A 134 -11.05 -1.75 13.01
N GLY A 135 -9.87 -1.39 12.51
CA GLY A 135 -9.64 -1.28 11.07
C GLY A 135 -9.62 -2.63 10.36
N LEU A 136 -9.79 -2.60 9.04
CA LEU A 136 -9.91 -3.80 8.21
C LEU A 136 -8.70 -4.74 8.35
N LEU A 137 -7.50 -4.20 8.47
CA LEU A 137 -6.29 -5.04 8.59
C LEU A 137 -6.29 -5.88 9.85
N PHE A 138 -6.78 -5.35 10.96
CA PHE A 138 -6.91 -6.09 12.21
C PHE A 138 -8.11 -7.03 12.21
N THR A 139 -9.30 -6.54 11.81
CA THR A 139 -10.53 -7.34 11.84
C THR A 139 -10.53 -8.51 10.86
N SER A 140 -9.76 -8.42 9.77
CA SER A 140 -9.57 -9.52 8.82
C SER A 140 -8.52 -10.56 9.25
N GLY A 141 -7.87 -10.36 10.41
CA GLY A 141 -6.80 -11.25 10.89
C GLY A 141 -5.47 -11.13 10.11
N LYS A 142 -5.39 -10.23 9.12
CA LYS A 142 -4.16 -10.01 8.34
C LYS A 142 -3.05 -9.32 9.15
N TYR A 143 -3.43 -8.58 10.18
CA TYR A 143 -2.51 -7.92 11.08
C TYR A 143 -2.78 -8.38 12.53
N PRO A 144 -1.83 -9.07 13.17
CA PRO A 144 -2.08 -9.78 14.44
C PRO A 144 -2.13 -8.84 15.66
N PHE A 145 -1.61 -7.63 15.54
CA PHE A 145 -1.52 -6.70 16.67
C PHE A 145 -2.67 -5.70 16.64
N PRO A 146 -3.38 -5.51 17.79
CA PRO A 146 -4.48 -4.56 17.85
C PRO A 146 -3.94 -3.11 17.75
N PRO A 147 -4.43 -2.32 16.77
CA PRO A 147 -4.11 -0.90 16.69
C PRO A 147 -4.66 -0.14 17.90
N ALA A 148 -4.01 0.97 18.26
CA ALA A 148 -4.48 1.80 19.35
C ALA A 148 -5.90 2.32 19.07
N ASN A 149 -6.77 2.25 20.09
CA ASN A 149 -8.06 2.90 20.08
C ASN A 149 -7.86 4.42 20.33
N LEU A 150 -7.99 5.21 19.26
CA LEU A 150 -7.74 6.66 19.28
C LEU A 150 -8.76 7.45 20.12
N VAL A 151 -9.95 6.87 20.35
CA VAL A 151 -11.01 7.48 21.17
C VAL A 151 -11.00 6.96 22.61
N SER A 152 -9.96 6.24 23.01
CA SER A 152 -9.80 5.80 24.40
C SER A 152 -9.31 6.94 25.30
N GLN A 153 -9.66 6.89 26.58
CA GLN A 153 -9.22 7.85 27.60
C GLN A 153 -7.70 8.04 27.65
N LYS A 154 -6.95 6.96 27.40
CA LYS A 154 -5.48 6.98 27.36
C LYS A 154 -4.96 7.87 26.23
N ILE A 155 -5.51 7.71 25.01
CA ILE A 155 -5.05 8.46 23.84
C ILE A 155 -5.60 9.88 23.83
N MET A 156 -6.79 10.12 24.38
CA MET A 156 -7.35 11.47 24.54
C MET A 156 -6.48 12.40 25.39
N LYS A 157 -5.72 11.84 26.35
CA LYS A 157 -4.79 12.60 27.22
C LYS A 157 -3.52 13.04 26.50
N LEU A 158 -3.18 12.44 25.37
CA LEU A 158 -2.01 12.88 24.60
C LEU A 158 -2.22 14.28 24.05
N THR A 159 -1.17 15.09 24.06
CA THR A 159 -1.17 16.41 23.42
C THR A 159 -1.18 16.29 21.90
N ASP A 160 -1.49 17.35 21.19
CA ASP A 160 -1.44 17.37 19.71
C ASP A 160 -0.03 17.13 19.19
N GLY A 161 0.98 17.68 19.90
CA GLY A 161 2.37 17.46 19.58
C GLY A 161 2.82 16.01 19.73
N GLU A 162 2.33 15.29 20.77
CA GLU A 162 2.61 13.86 20.93
C GLU A 162 1.96 13.04 19.82
N MET A 163 0.71 13.34 19.44
CA MET A 163 0.05 12.67 18.32
C MET A 163 0.77 12.94 17.00
N TYR A 164 1.16 14.18 16.76
CA TYR A 164 1.97 14.55 15.59
C TYR A 164 3.31 13.81 15.56
N HIS A 165 3.98 13.71 16.71
CA HIS A 165 5.23 12.98 16.85
C HIS A 165 5.06 11.50 16.49
N VAL A 166 4.05 10.83 17.07
CA VAL A 166 3.75 9.42 16.78
C VAL A 166 3.48 9.21 15.30
N ILE A 167 2.71 10.08 14.64
CA ILE A 167 2.47 10.00 13.21
C ILE A 167 3.78 10.17 12.43
N THR A 168 4.65 11.07 12.87
CA THR A 168 5.88 11.41 12.15
C THR A 168 6.94 10.31 12.21
N VAL A 169 7.27 9.84 13.42
CA VAL A 169 8.41 8.93 13.66
C VAL A 169 8.00 7.50 13.98
N GLY A 170 6.69 7.26 14.13
CA GLY A 170 6.15 5.96 14.55
C GLY A 170 6.19 5.78 16.07
N PHE A 171 5.54 4.71 16.54
CA PHE A 171 5.56 4.31 17.95
C PHE A 171 5.25 2.81 18.07
N GLY A 172 6.13 2.06 18.72
CA GLY A 172 5.99 0.62 18.87
C GLY A 172 5.89 -0.07 17.51
N ILE A 173 4.76 -0.71 17.25
CA ILE A 173 4.48 -1.39 15.98
C ILE A 173 3.90 -0.46 14.89
N MET A 174 3.51 0.76 15.23
CA MET A 174 3.04 1.75 14.26
C MET A 174 4.24 2.32 13.51
N PRO A 175 4.31 2.15 12.18
CA PRO A 175 5.42 2.65 11.38
C PRO A 175 5.41 4.19 11.31
N ALA A 176 6.57 4.77 10.96
CA ALA A 176 6.70 6.19 10.68
C ALA A 176 5.94 6.56 9.39
N HIS A 177 5.09 7.58 9.47
CA HIS A 177 4.34 8.11 8.33
C HIS A 177 4.90 9.46 7.84
N GLY A 178 5.95 9.95 8.46
CA GLY A 178 6.57 11.23 8.10
C GLY A 178 7.05 11.34 6.67
N ILE A 179 7.39 10.22 6.04
CA ILE A 179 7.84 10.17 4.63
C ILE A 179 6.70 10.17 3.62
N ILE A 180 5.49 9.75 4.01
CA ILE A 180 4.34 9.60 3.12
C ILE A 180 3.24 10.64 3.38
N VAL A 181 3.20 11.25 4.58
CA VAL A 181 2.24 12.27 4.95
C VAL A 181 2.96 13.60 5.12
N ARG A 182 2.55 14.61 4.38
CA ARG A 182 3.14 15.97 4.45
C ARG A 182 2.96 16.56 5.87
N PRO A 183 3.86 17.44 6.33
CA PRO A 183 3.79 18.06 7.65
C PRO A 183 2.43 18.67 7.96
N ASP A 184 1.90 19.50 7.05
CA ASP A 184 0.58 20.11 7.22
C ASP A 184 -0.54 19.08 7.34
N ASP A 185 -0.50 18.05 6.51
CA ASP A 185 -1.49 16.97 6.51
C ASP A 185 -1.46 16.17 7.81
N ARG A 186 -0.28 16.03 8.44
CA ARG A 186 -0.16 15.40 9.79
C ARG A 186 -0.90 16.22 10.84
N TRP A 187 -0.71 17.56 10.84
CA TRP A 187 -1.44 18.44 11.74
C TRP A 187 -2.96 18.42 11.50
N LYS A 188 -3.38 18.45 10.24
CA LYS A 188 -4.79 18.31 9.86
C LYS A 188 -5.38 16.98 10.30
N THR A 189 -4.59 15.89 10.19
CA THR A 189 -5.01 14.57 10.70
C THR A 189 -5.19 14.57 12.22
N VAL A 190 -4.33 15.26 12.97
CA VAL A 190 -4.50 15.43 14.43
C VAL A 190 -5.81 16.14 14.74
N LEU A 191 -6.15 17.23 14.01
CA LEU A 191 -7.45 17.92 14.17
C LEU A 191 -8.64 16.98 13.92
N TYR A 192 -8.56 16.18 12.87
CA TYR A 192 -9.61 15.21 12.57
C TYR A 192 -9.73 14.14 13.65
N VAL A 193 -8.63 13.60 14.18
CA VAL A 193 -8.66 12.66 15.32
C VAL A 193 -9.31 13.31 16.54
N ARG A 194 -9.02 14.60 16.84
CA ARG A 194 -9.71 15.35 17.91
C ARG A 194 -11.20 15.43 17.67
N SER A 195 -11.65 15.64 16.44
CA SER A 195 -13.08 15.64 16.12
C SER A 195 -13.74 14.27 16.37
N LEU A 196 -13.04 13.16 16.07
CA LEU A 196 -13.53 11.81 16.40
C LEU A 196 -13.65 11.61 17.92
N GLN A 197 -12.67 12.09 18.68
CA GLN A 197 -12.68 12.03 20.14
C GLN A 197 -13.84 12.81 20.74
N GLN A 198 -14.11 14.02 20.23
CA GLN A 198 -15.25 14.85 20.66
C GLN A 198 -16.60 14.17 20.37
N LYS A 199 -16.73 13.57 19.17
CA LYS A 199 -17.93 12.81 18.81
C LYS A 199 -18.14 11.61 19.75
N ALA A 200 -17.08 10.88 20.09
CA ALA A 200 -17.17 9.74 21.02
C ALA A 200 -17.61 10.18 22.41
N LEU A 201 -17.09 11.29 22.94
CA LEU A 201 -17.52 11.86 24.23
C LEU A 201 -18.97 12.35 24.19
N GLY A 202 -19.44 12.88 23.09
CA GLY A 202 -20.84 13.29 22.90
C GLY A 202 -21.79 12.08 22.97
N TYR A 203 -21.44 10.97 22.38
CA TYR A 203 -22.22 9.73 22.48
C TYR A 203 -22.24 9.16 23.90
N GLU A 204 -21.10 9.20 24.64
CA GLU A 204 -21.06 8.77 26.05
C GLU A 204 -22.00 9.61 26.94
N LYS A 205 -22.00 10.94 26.78
CA LYS A 205 -22.88 11.84 27.56
C LYS A 205 -24.36 11.56 27.33
N VAL A 206 -24.77 11.32 26.08
CA VAL A 206 -26.15 10.98 25.73
C VAL A 206 -26.54 9.62 26.29
N ALA A 207 -25.67 8.61 26.18
CA ALA A 207 -25.93 7.29 26.74
C ALA A 207 -26.03 7.28 28.28
N THR A 208 -25.27 8.15 28.94
CA THR A 208 -25.31 8.27 30.42
C THR A 208 -26.53 9.05 30.90
N SER A 209 -27.04 10.00 30.11
CA SER A 209 -28.26 10.78 30.44
C SER A 209 -29.56 10.03 30.15
N ALA A 210 -29.48 8.89 29.39
CA ALA A 210 -30.64 8.07 29.03
C ALA A 210 -30.85 6.88 29.99
N LYS A 211 -30.05 6.75 31.05
CA LYS A 211 -30.22 5.81 32.16
C LYS A 211 -30.79 6.51 33.39
#